data_73264e4eac4f972884c2f5345f19c7d6
#
_entry.id   73264e4eac4f972884c2f5345f19c7d6
#
_cell.length_a   1.000
_cell.length_b   1.000
_cell.length_c   1.000
_cell.angle_alpha   90.00
_cell.angle_beta   90.00
_cell.angle_gamma   90.00
#
_symmetry.space_group_name_H-M   'P 1'
#
loop_
_entity.id
_entity.type
_entity.pdbx_description
1 polymer ?
#
loop_
_entity_poly.entity_id
_entity_poly.type
_entity_poly.pdbx_seq_one_letter_code
_entity_poly.pdbx_strand_id
1 'polypeptide(L)'
;MKLEGTLLVVKDMDASRRFYQNVLFRTVVLDLGAYVVFEGGFCLLTEGQWKEFLDNKPVSHGYGNNVCQLGFEDDDMDAFMAHFQKFPEIKQLTPLKEYVWGQRSIRFYDPDGHIIEVGESMTVVVKRFLRSGLSIEETMQKSMYPREFVEMCAQALTNSP
;
A
#
# COMPACT_ATOMS: atom_id res chain seq x y z
N MET A 1 -4.93 -22.00 -12.60
CA MET A 1 -5.68 -20.94 -11.89
C MET A 1 -4.71 -19.79 -11.66
N LYS A 2 -5.11 -18.54 -11.90
CA LYS A 2 -4.30 -17.34 -11.72
C LYS A 2 -5.05 -16.39 -10.79
N LEU A 3 -4.37 -15.83 -9.78
CA LEU A 3 -4.92 -14.73 -8.98
C LEU A 3 -4.94 -13.46 -9.85
N GLU A 4 -6.09 -12.79 -9.96
CA GLU A 4 -6.23 -11.56 -10.76
C GLU A 4 -6.03 -10.29 -9.95
N GLY A 5 -6.29 -10.34 -8.64
CA GLY A 5 -6.11 -9.18 -7.77
C GLY A 5 -7.12 -9.12 -6.62
N THR A 6 -7.14 -7.96 -5.95
CA THR A 6 -8.06 -7.64 -4.86
C THR A 6 -9.16 -6.70 -5.37
N LEU A 7 -10.41 -6.99 -5.00
CA LEU A 7 -11.55 -6.13 -5.29
C LEU A 7 -12.02 -5.45 -4.01
N LEU A 8 -12.16 -4.12 -4.06
CA LEU A 8 -12.75 -3.31 -3.01
C LEU A 8 -14.13 -2.81 -3.43
N VAL A 9 -15.09 -2.93 -2.56
CA VAL A 9 -16.45 -2.43 -2.79
C VAL A 9 -16.55 -1.00 -2.28
N VAL A 10 -16.99 -0.07 -3.14
CA VAL A 10 -17.05 1.35 -2.87
C VAL A 10 -18.46 1.90 -3.05
N LYS A 11 -18.82 2.91 -2.24
CA LYS A 11 -20.13 3.58 -2.32
C LYS A 11 -20.14 4.64 -3.41
N ASP A 12 -19.07 5.42 -3.51
CA ASP A 12 -18.89 6.50 -4.48
C ASP A 12 -17.62 6.23 -5.30
N MET A 13 -17.82 5.74 -6.54
CA MET A 13 -16.72 5.42 -7.45
C MET A 13 -15.85 6.64 -7.76
N ASP A 14 -16.47 7.82 -7.95
CA ASP A 14 -15.72 9.03 -8.30
C ASP A 14 -14.88 9.54 -7.12
N ALA A 15 -15.40 9.47 -5.90
CA ALA A 15 -14.65 9.84 -4.70
C ALA A 15 -13.47 8.88 -4.49
N SER A 16 -13.71 7.57 -4.59
CA SER A 16 -12.67 6.56 -4.40
C SER A 16 -11.62 6.62 -5.52
N ARG A 17 -12.03 6.78 -6.79
CA ARG A 17 -11.08 6.96 -7.92
C ARG A 17 -10.18 8.18 -7.70
N ARG A 18 -10.74 9.35 -7.34
CA ARG A 18 -9.95 10.55 -7.02
C ARG A 18 -8.97 10.31 -5.88
N PHE A 19 -9.39 9.60 -4.84
CA PHE A 19 -8.51 9.26 -3.72
C PHE A 19 -7.31 8.45 -4.19
N TYR A 20 -7.52 7.31 -4.88
CA TYR A 20 -6.41 6.46 -5.34
C TYR A 20 -5.49 7.16 -6.35
N GLN A 21 -6.03 8.01 -7.22
CA GLN A 21 -5.23 8.78 -8.18
C GLN A 21 -4.45 9.93 -7.52
N ASN A 22 -5.09 10.73 -6.66
CA ASN A 22 -4.51 11.97 -6.17
C ASN A 22 -3.65 11.77 -4.91
N VAL A 23 -4.01 10.83 -4.03
CA VAL A 23 -3.30 10.58 -2.78
C VAL A 23 -2.20 9.53 -2.98
N LEU A 24 -2.51 8.47 -3.72
CA LEU A 24 -1.65 7.29 -3.88
C LEU A 24 -1.02 7.18 -5.29
N PHE A 25 -1.23 8.17 -6.15
CA PHE A 25 -0.66 8.24 -7.52
C PHE A 25 -0.94 6.98 -8.37
N ARG A 26 -2.09 6.33 -8.12
CA ARG A 26 -2.43 5.11 -8.87
C ARG A 26 -3.02 5.42 -10.23
N THR A 27 -2.53 4.72 -11.23
CA THR A 27 -3.00 4.84 -12.62
C THR A 27 -4.19 3.91 -12.86
N VAL A 28 -5.27 4.44 -13.42
CA VAL A 28 -6.38 3.62 -13.92
C VAL A 28 -5.96 2.96 -15.22
N VAL A 29 -6.08 1.63 -15.31
CA VAL A 29 -5.77 0.84 -16.51
C VAL A 29 -7.01 0.36 -17.25
N LEU A 30 -8.15 0.31 -16.55
CA LEU A 30 -9.46 0.00 -17.16
C LEU A 30 -10.55 0.72 -16.36
N ASP A 31 -11.47 1.38 -17.05
CA ASP A 31 -12.65 2.03 -16.46
C ASP A 31 -13.91 1.60 -17.21
N LEU A 32 -14.77 0.86 -16.52
CA LEU A 32 -16.08 0.41 -17.02
C LEU A 32 -17.24 1.08 -16.25
N GLY A 33 -16.98 2.23 -15.62
CA GLY A 33 -17.95 2.95 -14.81
C GLY A 33 -18.18 2.32 -13.43
N ALA A 34 -18.91 1.21 -13.37
CA ALA A 34 -19.15 0.49 -12.11
C ALA A 34 -17.96 -0.34 -11.62
N TYR A 35 -16.98 -0.58 -12.48
CA TYR A 35 -15.76 -1.37 -12.21
C TYR A 35 -14.54 -0.64 -12.75
N VAL A 36 -13.57 -0.38 -11.88
CA VAL A 36 -12.33 0.33 -12.23
C VAL A 36 -11.14 -0.49 -11.77
N VAL A 37 -10.18 -0.73 -12.67
CA VAL A 37 -8.94 -1.45 -12.38
C VAL A 37 -7.78 -0.46 -12.34
N PHE A 38 -6.93 -0.61 -11.33
CA PHE A 38 -5.71 0.15 -11.18
C PHE A 38 -4.47 -0.68 -11.48
N GLU A 39 -3.42 -0.01 -11.89
CA GLU A 39 -2.09 -0.58 -11.96
C GLU A 39 -1.68 -1.15 -10.60
N GLY A 40 -1.07 -2.35 -10.59
CA GLY A 40 -0.73 -3.08 -9.36
C GLY A 40 -1.74 -4.17 -8.98
N GLY A 41 -2.83 -4.35 -9.77
CA GLY A 41 -3.69 -5.53 -9.67
C GLY A 41 -4.76 -5.44 -8.59
N PHE A 42 -5.24 -4.25 -8.24
CA PHE A 42 -6.46 -4.11 -7.45
C PHE A 42 -7.54 -3.37 -8.25
N CYS A 43 -8.79 -3.55 -7.87
CA CYS A 43 -9.92 -2.94 -8.54
C CYS A 43 -10.98 -2.44 -7.56
N LEU A 44 -11.77 -1.49 -8.02
CA LEU A 44 -12.94 -0.98 -7.32
C LEU A 44 -14.20 -1.47 -8.03
N LEU A 45 -15.23 -1.75 -7.26
CA LEU A 45 -16.56 -2.12 -7.74
C LEU A 45 -17.60 -1.36 -6.94
N THR A 46 -18.62 -0.80 -7.61
CA THR A 46 -19.71 -0.13 -6.91
C THR A 46 -20.52 -1.11 -6.04
N GLU A 47 -21.02 -0.63 -4.91
CA GLU A 47 -21.87 -1.43 -4.01
C GLU A 47 -23.11 -1.99 -4.73
N GLY A 48 -23.68 -1.24 -5.68
CA GLY A 48 -24.82 -1.69 -6.47
C GLY A 48 -24.47 -2.92 -7.30
N GLN A 49 -23.39 -2.87 -8.07
CA GLN A 49 -22.94 -3.99 -8.89
C GLN A 49 -22.50 -5.20 -8.03
N TRP A 50 -21.88 -4.94 -6.86
CA TRP A 50 -21.54 -6.00 -5.92
C TRP A 50 -22.75 -6.76 -5.42
N LYS A 51 -23.85 -6.06 -5.06
CA LYS A 51 -25.11 -6.69 -4.66
C LYS A 51 -25.68 -7.58 -5.77
N GLU A 52 -25.64 -7.12 -7.02
CA GLU A 52 -26.08 -7.93 -8.18
C GLU A 52 -25.25 -9.21 -8.33
N PHE A 53 -23.92 -9.13 -8.21
CA PHE A 53 -23.02 -10.30 -8.29
C PHE A 53 -23.29 -11.34 -7.20
N LEU A 54 -23.85 -10.93 -6.08
CA LEU A 54 -24.23 -11.80 -4.97
C LEU A 54 -25.70 -12.23 -5.00
N ASP A 55 -26.41 -12.05 -6.11
CA ASP A 55 -27.87 -12.32 -6.20
C ASP A 55 -28.67 -11.61 -5.10
N ASN A 56 -28.22 -10.42 -4.67
CA ASN A 56 -28.78 -9.65 -3.56
C ASN A 56 -28.79 -10.40 -2.21
N LYS A 57 -27.96 -11.41 -2.04
CA LYS A 57 -27.82 -12.12 -0.77
C LYS A 57 -27.14 -11.24 0.28
N PRO A 58 -27.61 -11.29 1.55
CA PRO A 58 -26.96 -10.53 2.61
C PRO A 58 -25.53 -11.08 2.85
N VAL A 59 -24.57 -10.17 2.92
CA VAL A 59 -23.17 -10.50 3.27
C VAL A 59 -22.99 -10.26 4.76
N SER A 60 -22.53 -11.29 5.49
CA SER A 60 -22.12 -11.10 6.87
C SER A 60 -20.69 -10.51 6.91
N HIS A 61 -20.49 -9.44 7.66
CA HIS A 61 -19.18 -8.90 7.94
C HIS A 61 -18.57 -9.64 9.13
N GLY A 62 -17.58 -10.53 8.87
CA GLY A 62 -16.77 -11.15 9.93
C GLY A 62 -15.73 -10.16 10.48
N TYR A 63 -15.28 -10.36 11.71
CA TYR A 63 -14.18 -9.65 12.40
C TYR A 63 -14.26 -8.11 12.46
N GLY A 64 -15.27 -7.44 11.91
CA GLY A 64 -15.34 -5.98 11.78
C GLY A 64 -14.62 -5.45 10.52
N ASN A 65 -14.54 -4.13 10.39
CA ASN A 65 -14.09 -3.48 9.14
C ASN A 65 -12.55 -3.40 8.98
N ASN A 66 -11.78 -3.76 10.01
CA ASN A 66 -10.32 -3.57 10.04
C ASN A 66 -9.56 -4.91 9.93
N VAL A 67 -10.04 -5.83 9.11
CA VAL A 67 -9.43 -7.18 8.96
C VAL A 67 -8.60 -7.33 7.68
N CYS A 68 -8.58 -6.33 6.83
CA CYS A 68 -7.88 -6.31 5.55
C CYS A 68 -7.26 -4.94 5.32
N GLN A 69 -6.13 -4.88 4.64
CA GLN A 69 -5.51 -3.63 4.19
C GLN A 69 -4.94 -3.78 2.78
N LEU A 70 -4.85 -2.66 2.05
CA LEU A 70 -3.99 -2.55 0.88
C LEU A 70 -2.65 -1.96 1.32
N GLY A 71 -1.55 -2.64 0.97
CA GLY A 71 -0.19 -2.18 1.21
C GLY A 71 0.42 -1.58 -0.05
N PHE A 72 1.03 -0.42 0.11
CA PHE A 72 1.83 0.25 -0.91
C PHE A 72 3.22 0.51 -0.35
N GLU A 73 4.23 0.47 -1.22
CA GLU A 73 5.60 0.89 -0.88
C GLU A 73 5.95 2.18 -1.62
N ASP A 74 6.72 3.04 -0.95
CA ASP A 74 7.27 4.26 -1.52
C ASP A 74 8.77 4.34 -1.20
N ASP A 75 9.58 4.74 -2.17
CA ASP A 75 11.02 4.90 -2.01
C ASP A 75 11.40 6.23 -1.32
N ASP A 76 10.49 7.21 -1.32
CA ASP A 76 10.67 8.51 -0.68
C ASP A 76 9.53 8.83 0.30
N MET A 77 9.61 8.20 1.46
CA MET A 77 8.58 8.34 2.50
C MET A 77 8.44 9.78 3.01
N ASP A 78 9.49 10.59 2.94
CA ASP A 78 9.43 11.99 3.37
C ASP A 78 8.68 12.84 2.33
N ALA A 79 8.92 12.61 1.04
CA ALA A 79 8.14 13.23 -0.03
C ALA A 79 6.67 12.80 0.00
N PHE A 80 6.40 11.49 0.23
CA PHE A 80 5.04 11.01 0.42
C PHE A 80 4.34 11.71 1.58
N MET A 81 4.98 11.83 2.74
CA MET A 81 4.38 12.51 3.91
C MET A 81 4.12 13.99 3.66
N ALA A 82 5.03 14.69 2.97
CA ALA A 82 4.80 16.09 2.58
C ALA A 82 3.62 16.24 1.61
N HIS A 83 3.41 15.25 0.72
CA HIS A 83 2.25 15.18 -0.16
C HIS A 83 0.98 14.86 0.63
N PHE A 84 1.01 13.84 1.50
CA PHE A 84 -0.13 13.39 2.29
C PHE A 84 -0.70 14.50 3.19
N GLN A 85 0.13 15.39 3.73
CA GLN A 85 -0.30 16.55 4.53
C GLN A 85 -1.21 17.52 3.78
N LYS A 86 -1.30 17.45 2.45
CA LYS A 86 -2.23 18.27 1.65
C LYS A 86 -3.68 17.77 1.70
N PHE A 87 -3.92 16.63 2.35
CA PHE A 87 -5.23 15.99 2.48
C PHE A 87 -5.61 15.83 3.96
N PRO A 88 -5.83 16.93 4.69
CA PRO A 88 -6.10 16.89 6.13
C PRO A 88 -7.43 16.22 6.50
N GLU A 89 -8.32 16.04 5.53
CA GLU A 89 -9.60 15.36 5.69
C GLU A 89 -9.45 13.83 5.80
N ILE A 90 -8.32 13.26 5.39
CA ILE A 90 -8.10 11.82 5.45
C ILE A 90 -7.91 11.38 6.89
N LYS A 91 -8.76 10.47 7.33
CA LYS A 91 -8.70 9.91 8.68
C LYS A 91 -7.52 8.97 8.81
N GLN A 92 -6.52 9.35 9.61
CA GLN A 92 -5.41 8.48 9.95
C GLN A 92 -5.84 7.41 10.97
N LEU A 93 -5.34 6.19 10.79
CA LEU A 93 -5.46 5.09 11.75
C LEU A 93 -4.25 5.02 12.68
N THR A 94 -3.03 5.14 12.13
CA THR A 94 -1.80 5.25 12.90
C THR A 94 -0.93 6.37 12.33
N PRO A 95 -0.19 7.11 13.19
CA PRO A 95 0.80 8.06 12.67
C PRO A 95 1.96 7.33 11.97
N LEU A 96 2.76 8.09 11.22
CA LEU A 96 4.03 7.58 10.71
C LEU A 96 4.89 7.12 11.89
N LYS A 97 5.37 5.88 11.82
CA LYS A 97 6.27 5.28 12.81
C LYS A 97 7.26 4.34 12.18
N GLU A 98 8.42 4.20 12.80
CA GLU A 98 9.40 3.18 12.43
C GLU A 98 9.16 1.90 13.24
N TYR A 99 9.20 0.77 12.56
CA TYR A 99 9.09 -0.56 13.14
C TYR A 99 10.47 -1.13 13.50
N VAL A 100 10.50 -2.20 14.29
CA VAL A 100 11.74 -2.83 14.75
C VAL A 100 12.65 -3.31 13.63
N TRP A 101 12.08 -3.63 12.44
CA TRP A 101 12.84 -3.98 11.24
C TRP A 101 13.27 -2.77 10.40
N GLY A 102 13.08 -1.55 10.93
CA GLY A 102 13.54 -0.30 10.34
C GLY A 102 12.63 0.35 9.32
N GLN A 103 11.54 -0.31 8.91
CA GLN A 103 10.57 0.25 7.97
C GLN A 103 9.74 1.34 8.66
N ARG A 104 9.62 2.49 8.02
CA ARG A 104 8.64 3.52 8.40
C ARG A 104 7.34 3.25 7.64
N SER A 105 6.19 3.30 8.31
CA SER A 105 4.90 3.27 7.64
C SER A 105 3.83 4.08 8.35
N ILE A 106 2.80 4.45 7.60
CA ILE A 106 1.58 5.14 8.05
C ILE A 106 0.37 4.31 7.62
N ARG A 107 -0.70 4.34 8.44
CA ARG A 107 -1.98 3.76 8.05
C ARG A 107 -3.08 4.79 8.13
N PHE A 108 -4.00 4.75 7.17
CA PHE A 108 -5.14 5.65 7.08
C PHE A 108 -6.29 4.96 6.33
N TYR A 109 -7.43 5.62 6.28
CA TYR A 109 -8.61 5.08 5.62
C TYR A 109 -8.81 5.72 4.25
N ASP A 110 -9.27 4.90 3.29
CA ASP A 110 -9.87 5.41 2.07
C ASP A 110 -11.29 5.96 2.35
N PRO A 111 -12.00 6.56 1.37
CA PRO A 111 -13.33 7.12 1.58
C PRO A 111 -14.39 6.14 2.09
N ASP A 112 -14.21 4.85 1.85
CA ASP A 112 -15.14 3.79 2.27
C ASP A 112 -14.70 3.07 3.56
N GLY A 113 -13.56 3.44 4.13
CA GLY A 113 -13.04 2.91 5.37
C GLY A 113 -12.17 1.67 5.22
N HIS A 114 -11.68 1.38 4.02
CA HIS A 114 -10.64 0.36 3.84
C HIS A 114 -9.31 0.88 4.38
N ILE A 115 -8.55 0.01 5.03
CA ILE A 115 -7.24 0.37 5.54
C ILE A 115 -6.24 0.40 4.40
N ILE A 116 -5.55 1.53 4.29
CA ILE A 116 -4.40 1.73 3.42
C ILE A 116 -3.15 1.82 4.28
N GLU A 117 -2.12 1.06 3.94
CA GLU A 117 -0.77 1.22 4.47
C GLU A 117 0.13 1.75 3.36
N VAL A 118 0.88 2.79 3.66
CA VAL A 118 2.04 3.19 2.85
C VAL A 118 3.28 3.01 3.71
N GLY A 119 4.18 2.16 3.24
CA GLY A 119 5.45 1.84 3.89
C GLY A 119 6.64 2.25 3.04
N GLU A 120 7.74 2.56 3.70
CA GLU A 120 9.03 2.74 3.06
C GLU A 120 9.44 1.42 2.38
N SER A 121 9.92 1.45 1.11
CA SER A 121 10.34 0.21 0.48
C SER A 121 11.47 -0.46 1.23
N MET A 122 11.42 -1.78 1.34
CA MET A 122 12.47 -2.52 2.04
C MET A 122 13.83 -2.41 1.35
N THR A 123 13.86 -2.10 0.06
CA THR A 123 15.10 -1.75 -0.66
C THR A 123 15.76 -0.50 -0.06
N VAL A 124 14.99 0.54 0.23
CA VAL A 124 15.50 1.77 0.85
C VAL A 124 15.96 1.50 2.28
N VAL A 125 15.18 0.76 3.06
CA VAL A 125 15.51 0.38 4.44
C VAL A 125 16.83 -0.38 4.50
N VAL A 126 16.99 -1.42 3.70
CA VAL A 126 18.20 -2.24 3.66
C VAL A 126 19.40 -1.43 3.20
N LYS A 127 19.26 -0.61 2.15
CA LYS A 127 20.32 0.30 1.70
C LYS A 127 20.71 1.31 2.78
N ARG A 128 19.77 1.81 3.57
CA ARG A 128 20.03 2.71 4.71
C ARG A 128 20.87 2.01 5.77
N PHE A 129 20.57 0.76 6.12
CA PHE A 129 21.36 -0.01 7.08
C PHE A 129 22.77 -0.28 6.59
N LEU A 130 22.95 -0.71 5.35
CA LEU A 130 24.27 -0.92 4.76
C LEU A 130 25.08 0.37 4.71
N ARG A 131 24.49 1.51 4.33
CA ARG A 131 25.15 2.83 4.35
C ARG A 131 25.54 3.30 5.78
N SER A 132 24.83 2.84 6.79
CA SER A 132 25.18 3.13 8.20
C SER A 132 26.33 2.25 8.72
N GLY A 133 26.87 1.37 7.91
CA GLY A 133 28.02 0.51 8.23
C GLY A 133 27.66 -0.86 8.78
N LEU A 134 26.39 -1.27 8.78
CA LEU A 134 26.03 -2.63 9.16
C LEU A 134 26.52 -3.63 8.10
N SER A 135 27.07 -4.76 8.58
CA SER A 135 27.40 -5.91 7.72
C SER A 135 26.15 -6.53 7.08
N ILE A 136 26.34 -7.42 6.11
CA ILE A 136 25.24 -8.21 5.51
C ILE A 136 24.47 -8.96 6.58
N GLU A 137 25.17 -9.65 7.49
CA GLU A 137 24.59 -10.43 8.58
C GLU A 137 23.75 -9.57 9.56
N GLU A 138 24.28 -8.46 10.00
CA GLU A 138 23.58 -7.53 10.87
C GLU A 138 22.36 -6.91 10.18
N THR A 139 22.49 -6.60 8.88
CA THR A 139 21.37 -6.06 8.10
C THR A 139 20.26 -7.09 7.93
N MET A 140 20.59 -8.36 7.66
CA MET A 140 19.61 -9.45 7.61
C MET A 140 18.85 -9.59 8.94
N GLN A 141 19.58 -9.63 10.05
CA GLN A 141 18.97 -9.76 11.37
C GLN A 141 18.04 -8.60 11.69
N LYS A 142 18.48 -7.37 11.39
CA LYS A 142 17.72 -6.16 11.70
C LYS A 142 16.51 -5.96 10.79
N SER A 143 16.68 -6.16 9.47
CA SER A 143 15.62 -5.98 8.48
C SER A 143 14.64 -7.16 8.43
N MET A 144 15.01 -8.32 8.96
CA MET A 144 14.30 -9.59 8.83
C MET A 144 14.17 -10.09 7.37
N TYR A 145 15.03 -9.58 6.48
CA TYR A 145 15.03 -9.96 5.06
C TYR A 145 16.13 -10.98 4.75
N PRO A 146 15.89 -11.87 3.75
CA PRO A 146 16.83 -12.94 3.41
C PRO A 146 18.12 -12.38 2.82
N ARG A 147 19.20 -13.19 2.91
CA ARG A 147 20.55 -12.85 2.44
C ARG A 147 20.57 -12.37 1.00
N GLU A 148 19.90 -13.08 0.12
CA GLU A 148 19.87 -12.79 -1.32
C GLU A 148 19.36 -11.38 -1.61
N PHE A 149 18.33 -10.94 -0.86
CA PHE A 149 17.78 -9.59 -0.99
C PHE A 149 18.76 -8.54 -0.48
N VAL A 150 19.43 -8.78 0.67
CA VAL A 150 20.39 -7.84 1.24
C VAL A 150 21.63 -7.71 0.33
N GLU A 151 22.14 -8.81 -0.22
CA GLU A 151 23.25 -8.82 -1.17
C GLU A 151 22.89 -8.11 -2.48
N MET A 152 21.69 -8.31 -3.01
CA MET A 152 21.18 -7.56 -4.17
C MET A 152 21.21 -6.04 -3.91
N CYS A 153 20.73 -5.61 -2.74
CA CYS A 153 20.75 -4.20 -2.34
C CYS A 153 22.19 -3.66 -2.18
N ALA A 154 23.12 -4.47 -1.65
CA ALA A 154 24.52 -4.10 -1.51
C ALA A 154 25.21 -3.92 -2.88
N GLN A 155 24.98 -4.85 -3.81
CA GLN A 155 25.48 -4.74 -5.19
C GLN A 155 24.95 -3.49 -5.90
N ALA A 156 23.66 -3.17 -5.71
CA ALA A 156 23.07 -1.97 -6.27
C ALA A 156 23.67 -0.66 -5.71
N LEU A 157 24.21 -0.69 -4.47
CA LEU A 157 24.92 0.46 -3.88
C LEU A 157 26.32 0.66 -4.48
N THR A 158 27.02 -0.44 -4.84
CA THR A 158 28.35 -0.36 -5.45
C THR A 158 28.31 0.00 -6.92
N ASN A 159 27.21 -0.27 -7.60
CA ASN A 159 27.02 0.00 -9.02
C ASN A 159 26.36 1.37 -9.32
N SER A 160 25.99 2.13 -8.29
CA SER A 160 25.50 3.50 -8.46
C SER A 160 26.71 4.45 -8.54
N PRO A 161 26.83 5.26 -9.60
CA PRO A 161 27.97 6.17 -9.79
C PRO A 161 28.06 7.25 -8.74
#